data_4b531a6daf0ca4cadf218bda58e2d43d
#
_entry.id   4b531a6daf0ca4cadf218bda58e2d43d
#
_cell.length_a   1.000
_cell.length_b   1.000
_cell.length_c   1.000
_cell.angle_alpha   90.00
_cell.angle_beta   90.00
_cell.angle_gamma   90.00
#
_symmetry.space_group_name_H-M   'P 1'
#
loop_
_entity.id
_entity.type
_entity.pdbx_description
1 polymer ?
#
loop_
_entity_poly.entity_id
_entity_poly.type
_entity_poly.pdbx_seq_one_letter_code
_entity_poly.pdbx_strand_id
1 'polypeptide(L)'
;MKKILFAFALSLFTMPNMAEDMTMTIHADQGKQKIHKEVYGQFAEHLGSCIYGGLWVGENSQIPNINGYRKDVFEALKALQIPVLRWPGGCFADEYHWMDGIGPKESRKKMINTHWGGVVEDNSFGTHEFMELCEQLECKTYINGNVGSGTVRE
;
A
#
# COMPACT_ATOMS: atom_id res chain seq x y z
N MET A 1 -32.12 -18.86 -72.13
CA MET A 1 -31.99 -19.04 -70.68
C MET A 1 -31.33 -17.76 -70.12
N LYS A 2 -32.07 -16.86 -69.50
CA LYS A 2 -31.58 -15.60 -68.93
C LYS A 2 -31.24 -15.82 -67.48
N LYS A 3 -29.95 -15.63 -67.10
CA LYS A 3 -29.51 -15.67 -65.71
C LYS A 3 -29.74 -14.28 -65.11
N ILE A 4 -30.64 -14.20 -64.10
CA ILE A 4 -30.89 -13.02 -63.32
C ILE A 4 -29.90 -13.03 -62.19
N LEU A 5 -28.99 -12.02 -62.18
CA LEU A 5 -28.06 -11.79 -61.10
C LEU A 5 -28.75 -10.89 -60.04
N PHE A 6 -29.01 -11.43 -58.87
CA PHE A 6 -29.51 -10.67 -57.71
C PHE A 6 -28.32 -10.06 -57.00
N ALA A 7 -28.13 -8.75 -57.13
CA ALA A 7 -27.16 -7.98 -56.33
C ALA A 7 -27.82 -7.60 -55.00
N PHE A 8 -27.41 -8.19 -53.92
CA PHE A 8 -27.80 -7.81 -52.55
C PHE A 8 -26.93 -6.61 -52.13
N ALA A 9 -27.50 -5.41 -52.15
CA ALA A 9 -26.86 -4.21 -51.60
C ALA A 9 -27.05 -4.23 -50.09
N LEU A 10 -25.96 -4.59 -49.37
CA LEU A 10 -25.87 -4.49 -47.91
C LEU A 10 -25.63 -3.01 -47.54
N SER A 11 -26.69 -2.25 -47.27
CA SER A 11 -26.58 -0.90 -46.71
C SER A 11 -26.17 -1.00 -45.24
N LEU A 12 -24.89 -0.76 -44.99
CA LEU A 12 -24.39 -0.49 -43.64
C LEU A 12 -24.97 0.86 -43.16
N PHE A 13 -26.00 0.79 -42.35
CA PHE A 13 -26.44 1.91 -41.54
C PHE A 13 -25.39 2.17 -40.48
N THR A 14 -24.44 3.06 -40.71
CA THR A 14 -23.62 3.67 -39.66
C THR A 14 -24.52 4.60 -38.86
N MET A 15 -25.05 4.16 -37.74
CA MET A 15 -25.66 5.07 -36.79
C MET A 15 -24.58 6.04 -36.29
N PRO A 16 -24.77 7.36 -36.41
CA PRO A 16 -23.87 8.29 -35.77
C PRO A 16 -23.92 8.03 -34.25
N ASN A 17 -22.78 7.72 -33.68
CA ASN A 17 -22.63 7.60 -32.23
C ASN A 17 -22.76 9.03 -31.67
N MET A 18 -24.01 9.42 -31.33
CA MET A 18 -24.28 10.68 -30.65
C MET A 18 -23.80 10.49 -29.19
N ALA A 19 -22.51 10.74 -28.95
CA ALA A 19 -22.04 10.93 -27.61
C ALA A 19 -22.70 12.21 -27.07
N GLU A 20 -23.68 12.07 -26.19
CA GLU A 20 -24.19 13.21 -25.45
C GLU A 20 -23.08 13.74 -24.56
N ASP A 21 -22.78 15.03 -24.69
CA ASP A 21 -21.88 15.74 -23.80
C ASP A 21 -22.51 15.75 -22.40
N MET A 22 -21.96 14.94 -21.48
CA MET A 22 -22.37 14.97 -20.08
C MET A 22 -21.64 16.10 -19.36
N THR A 23 -22.41 17.04 -18.83
CA THR A 23 -21.87 18.13 -18.01
C THR A 23 -22.06 17.80 -16.53
N MET A 24 -20.97 17.75 -15.77
CA MET A 24 -21.00 17.65 -14.32
C MET A 24 -20.64 19.00 -13.70
N THR A 25 -21.55 19.57 -12.92
CA THR A 25 -21.31 20.81 -12.17
C THR A 25 -21.00 20.47 -10.70
N ILE A 26 -19.84 20.89 -10.21
CA ILE A 26 -19.42 20.72 -8.81
C ILE A 26 -19.59 22.06 -8.11
N HIS A 27 -20.48 22.11 -7.14
CA HIS A 27 -20.70 23.27 -6.27
C HIS A 27 -19.79 23.20 -5.04
N ALA A 28 -18.52 23.54 -5.21
CA ALA A 28 -17.52 23.49 -4.12
C ALA A 28 -17.83 24.46 -2.97
N ASP A 29 -18.55 25.54 -3.25
CA ASP A 29 -19.06 26.52 -2.28
C ASP A 29 -20.18 25.99 -1.37
N GLN A 30 -20.81 24.88 -1.76
CA GLN A 30 -21.91 24.27 -1.00
C GLN A 30 -21.47 23.09 -0.14
N GLY A 31 -20.18 22.80 -0.08
CA GLY A 31 -19.62 21.73 0.74
C GLY A 31 -19.88 21.97 2.24
N LYS A 32 -20.66 21.06 2.87
CA LYS A 32 -21.01 21.15 4.31
C LYS A 32 -20.17 20.23 5.19
N GLN A 33 -19.49 19.26 4.61
CA GLN A 33 -18.72 18.25 5.35
C GLN A 33 -17.22 18.39 5.03
N LYS A 34 -16.42 18.31 6.08
CA LYS A 34 -14.96 18.25 5.95
C LYS A 34 -14.53 16.79 5.86
N ILE A 35 -13.82 16.43 4.79
CA ILE A 35 -13.18 15.12 4.68
C ILE A 35 -12.01 15.09 5.68
N HIS A 36 -12.00 14.07 6.54
CA HIS A 36 -10.91 13.87 7.48
C HIS A 36 -9.61 13.54 6.74
N LYS A 37 -8.52 14.16 7.13
CA LYS A 37 -7.23 13.97 6.44
C LYS A 37 -6.72 12.53 6.51
N GLU A 38 -7.06 11.79 7.54
CA GLU A 38 -6.67 10.38 7.73
C GLU A 38 -7.18 9.44 6.62
N VAL A 39 -8.23 9.86 5.87
CA VAL A 39 -8.70 9.13 4.66
C VAL A 39 -7.60 9.02 3.60
N TYR A 40 -6.65 9.96 3.58
CA TYR A 40 -5.51 9.98 2.67
C TYR A 40 -4.28 9.27 3.24
N GLY A 41 -4.46 8.47 4.29
CA GLY A 41 -3.42 7.64 4.86
C GLY A 41 -2.90 6.57 3.89
N GLN A 42 -1.72 6.07 4.19
CA GLN A 42 -1.06 5.02 3.42
C GLN A 42 -0.88 3.78 4.30
N PHE A 43 -0.54 2.65 3.68
CA PHE A 43 -0.19 1.45 4.43
C PHE A 43 1.10 0.82 3.91
N ALA A 44 1.81 0.17 4.81
CA ALA A 44 2.94 -0.68 4.53
C ALA A 44 2.64 -2.08 5.07
N GLU A 45 2.93 -3.10 4.28
CA GLU A 45 2.69 -4.49 4.62
C GLU A 45 3.91 -5.33 4.28
N HIS A 46 4.13 -6.40 5.05
CA HIS A 46 5.14 -7.42 4.72
C HIS A 46 4.68 -8.26 3.54
N LEU A 47 4.63 -7.62 2.36
CA LEU A 47 4.16 -8.15 1.09
C LEU A 47 5.22 -7.92 0.02
N GLY A 48 5.78 -8.97 -0.54
CA GLY A 48 6.81 -8.86 -1.58
C GLY A 48 7.97 -7.97 -1.12
N SER A 49 8.30 -6.95 -1.90
CA SER A 49 9.37 -5.99 -1.58
C SER A 49 8.86 -4.69 -0.94
N CYS A 50 7.65 -4.69 -0.36
CA CYS A 50 7.12 -3.46 0.25
C CYS A 50 7.97 -3.01 1.45
N ILE A 51 8.36 -3.93 2.31
CA ILE A 51 9.23 -3.63 3.47
C ILE A 51 10.69 -3.84 3.08
N TYR A 52 11.15 -5.09 2.99
CA TYR A 52 12.56 -5.40 2.75
C TYR A 52 12.97 -5.16 1.30
N GLY A 53 13.98 -4.30 1.11
CA GLY A 53 14.43 -3.84 -0.21
C GLY A 53 13.59 -2.72 -0.82
N GLY A 54 12.38 -2.51 -0.31
CA GLY A 54 11.49 -1.41 -0.65
C GLY A 54 11.66 -0.26 0.33
N LEU A 55 10.90 -0.29 1.42
CA LEU A 55 10.95 0.74 2.47
C LEU A 55 12.23 0.64 3.32
N TRP A 56 12.63 -0.58 3.69
CA TRP A 56 13.74 -0.88 4.58
C TRP A 56 14.87 -1.61 3.86
N VAL A 57 16.08 -1.08 3.96
CA VAL A 57 17.29 -1.68 3.40
C VAL A 57 18.36 -1.95 4.46
N GLY A 58 18.12 -1.46 5.68
CA GLY A 58 19.08 -1.54 6.78
C GLY A 58 20.13 -0.43 6.76
N GLU A 59 20.60 -0.06 7.96
CA GLU A 59 21.50 1.07 8.15
C GLU A 59 22.85 0.91 7.44
N ASN A 60 23.35 -0.33 7.36
CA ASN A 60 24.63 -0.66 6.75
C ASN A 60 24.54 -0.98 5.25
N SER A 61 23.39 -0.73 4.62
CA SER A 61 23.19 -0.98 3.19
C SER A 61 24.03 -0.05 2.33
N GLN A 62 24.48 -0.57 1.16
CA GLN A 62 25.08 0.27 0.11
C GLN A 62 24.03 1.09 -0.67
N ILE A 63 22.75 0.73 -0.55
CA ILE A 63 21.64 1.51 -1.09
C ILE A 63 21.51 2.79 -0.26
N PRO A 64 21.40 3.98 -0.89
CA PRO A 64 21.22 5.23 -0.17
C PRO A 64 20.03 5.14 0.79
N ASN A 65 20.29 5.42 2.08
CA ASN A 65 19.28 5.30 3.13
C ASN A 65 19.42 6.40 4.18
N ILE A 66 18.36 6.56 4.96
CA ILE A 66 18.27 7.41 6.15
C ILE A 66 17.89 6.48 7.30
N ASN A 67 18.82 6.19 8.20
CA ASN A 67 18.61 5.27 9.33
C ASN A 67 18.06 3.90 8.91
N GLY A 68 18.48 3.38 7.75
CA GLY A 68 17.99 2.11 7.20
C GLY A 68 16.77 2.21 6.30
N TYR A 69 16.05 3.32 6.30
CA TYR A 69 14.94 3.58 5.37
C TYR A 69 15.51 3.97 4.01
N ARG A 70 15.06 3.33 2.96
CA ARG A 70 15.49 3.63 1.61
C ARG A 70 15.18 5.09 1.26
N LYS A 71 16.22 5.85 0.94
CA LYS A 71 16.15 7.32 0.86
C LYS A 71 15.10 7.84 -0.12
N ASP A 72 15.06 7.29 -1.33
CA ASP A 72 14.10 7.70 -2.36
C ASP A 72 12.64 7.45 -1.94
N VAL A 73 12.37 6.32 -1.29
CA VAL A 73 11.04 5.98 -0.77
C VAL A 73 10.67 6.91 0.39
N PHE A 74 11.60 7.13 1.33
CA PHE A 74 11.40 8.03 2.46
C PHE A 74 11.08 9.45 2.01
N GLU A 75 11.87 9.99 1.07
CA GLU A 75 11.66 11.34 0.53
C GLU A 75 10.32 11.46 -0.20
N ALA A 76 9.91 10.44 -0.95
CA ALA A 76 8.61 10.41 -1.60
C ALA A 76 7.44 10.41 -0.59
N LEU A 77 7.52 9.58 0.46
CA LEU A 77 6.51 9.54 1.52
C LEU A 77 6.43 10.88 2.26
N LYS A 78 7.58 11.51 2.54
CA LYS A 78 7.62 12.83 3.19
C LYS A 78 7.03 13.92 2.30
N ALA A 79 7.30 13.89 1.00
CA ALA A 79 6.72 14.82 0.04
C ALA A 79 5.20 14.68 -0.09
N LEU A 80 4.65 13.47 0.07
CA LEU A 80 3.22 13.20 0.09
C LEU A 80 2.52 13.74 1.34
N GLN A 81 3.26 14.06 2.41
CA GLN A 81 2.71 14.53 3.69
C GLN A 81 1.61 13.61 4.22
N ILE A 82 1.87 12.30 4.19
CA ILE A 82 0.89 11.29 4.61
C ILE A 82 0.44 11.54 6.05
N PRO A 83 -0.88 11.55 6.33
CA PRO A 83 -1.38 11.86 7.67
C PRO A 83 -1.31 10.70 8.64
N VAL A 84 -1.31 9.47 8.14
CA VAL A 84 -1.26 8.23 8.92
C VAL A 84 -0.66 7.11 8.08
N LEU A 85 0.16 6.28 8.69
CA LEU A 85 0.73 5.07 8.09
C LEU A 85 0.27 3.85 8.88
N ARG A 86 -0.24 2.83 8.19
CA ARG A 86 -0.67 1.56 8.75
C ARG A 86 0.39 0.48 8.53
N TRP A 87 0.61 -0.40 9.53
CA TRP A 87 1.54 -1.51 9.52
C TRP A 87 1.11 -2.57 10.57
N PRO A 88 1.49 -3.87 10.54
CA PRO A 88 2.40 -4.53 9.58
C PRO A 88 1.69 -5.15 8.38
N GLY A 89 0.40 -5.05 8.26
CA GLY A 89 -0.41 -5.62 7.21
C GLY A 89 -1.82 -5.98 7.67
N GLY A 90 -2.52 -6.77 6.87
CA GLY A 90 -3.80 -7.40 7.18
C GLY A 90 -3.59 -8.88 7.52
N CYS A 91 -3.54 -9.75 6.52
CA CYS A 91 -3.33 -11.18 6.72
C CYS A 91 -2.00 -11.46 7.44
N PHE A 92 -0.93 -10.75 7.11
CA PHE A 92 0.35 -10.87 7.82
C PHE A 92 0.22 -10.53 9.30
N ALA A 93 -0.58 -9.51 9.68
CA ALA A 93 -0.78 -9.11 11.07
C ALA A 93 -1.38 -10.24 11.92
N ASP A 94 -2.20 -11.12 11.35
CA ASP A 94 -2.82 -12.25 12.06
C ASP A 94 -1.84 -13.33 12.51
N GLU A 95 -0.61 -13.29 11.97
CA GLU A 95 0.47 -14.22 12.35
C GLU A 95 1.69 -13.48 12.95
N TYR A 96 1.68 -12.15 12.98
CA TYR A 96 2.81 -11.35 13.43
C TYR A 96 2.79 -11.14 14.95
N HIS A 97 3.85 -11.62 15.61
CA HIS A 97 4.07 -11.41 17.03
C HIS A 97 4.98 -10.19 17.22
N TRP A 98 4.43 -9.07 17.63
CA TRP A 98 5.13 -7.78 17.69
C TRP A 98 6.40 -7.81 18.56
N MET A 99 6.43 -8.66 19.60
CA MET A 99 7.62 -8.83 20.46
C MET A 99 8.79 -9.48 19.72
N ASP A 100 8.55 -10.24 18.66
CA ASP A 100 9.62 -10.81 17.82
C ASP A 100 10.37 -9.71 17.02
N GLY A 101 9.74 -8.56 16.82
CA GLY A 101 10.28 -7.40 16.10
C GLY A 101 10.88 -6.31 16.99
N ILE A 102 11.17 -6.59 18.27
CA ILE A 102 11.78 -5.63 19.20
C ILE A 102 13.08 -6.17 19.80
N GLY A 103 13.84 -5.30 20.52
CA GLY A 103 15.14 -5.64 21.07
C GLY A 103 16.27 -5.62 20.03
N PRO A 104 17.48 -6.14 20.39
CA PRO A 104 18.62 -6.18 19.49
C PRO A 104 18.31 -6.97 18.21
N LYS A 105 18.61 -6.39 17.05
CA LYS A 105 18.23 -6.96 15.74
C LYS A 105 18.79 -8.38 15.52
N GLU A 106 19.99 -8.64 16.05
CA GLU A 106 20.67 -9.93 15.92
C GLU A 106 19.98 -11.06 16.67
N SER A 107 19.18 -10.73 17.68
CA SER A 107 18.47 -11.70 18.53
C SER A 107 16.98 -11.82 18.19
N ARG A 108 16.49 -11.03 17.24
CA ARG A 108 15.09 -11.07 16.84
C ARG A 108 14.73 -12.39 16.20
N LYS A 109 13.58 -12.92 16.57
CA LYS A 109 13.09 -14.17 16.05
C LYS A 109 12.67 -14.01 14.59
N LYS A 110 13.12 -14.93 13.74
CA LYS A 110 12.69 -14.99 12.34
C LYS A 110 11.40 -15.76 12.22
N MET A 111 10.56 -15.39 11.25
CA MET A 111 9.34 -16.10 10.92
C MET A 111 9.25 -16.36 9.40
N ILE A 112 8.40 -17.29 9.02
CA ILE A 112 8.06 -17.51 7.61
C ILE A 112 6.78 -16.74 7.32
N ASN A 113 6.81 -15.92 6.28
CA ASN A 113 5.62 -15.23 5.79
C ASN A 113 4.77 -16.21 4.98
N THR A 114 3.77 -16.80 5.61
CA THR A 114 2.96 -17.85 5.00
C THR A 114 1.98 -17.30 3.96
N HIS A 115 1.63 -16.02 4.05
CA HIS A 115 0.69 -15.38 3.13
C HIS A 115 1.35 -14.91 1.84
N TRP A 116 2.61 -14.45 1.92
CA TRP A 116 3.25 -13.75 0.83
C TRP A 116 4.61 -14.35 0.45
N GLY A 117 4.55 -15.43 -0.33
CA GLY A 117 5.74 -16.00 -0.98
C GLY A 117 6.57 -16.98 -0.15
N GLY A 118 6.20 -17.28 1.10
CA GLY A 118 6.95 -18.21 1.94
C GLY A 118 8.36 -17.76 2.29
N VAL A 119 8.60 -16.45 2.24
CA VAL A 119 9.92 -15.86 2.52
C VAL A 119 10.18 -15.78 4.03
N VAL A 120 11.46 -15.74 4.39
CA VAL A 120 11.86 -15.53 5.78
C VAL A 120 11.85 -14.03 6.08
N GLU A 121 11.02 -13.64 7.04
CA GLU A 121 11.03 -12.31 7.65
C GLU A 121 12.03 -12.31 8.80
N ASP A 122 13.05 -11.47 8.72
CA ASP A 122 14.13 -11.44 9.71
C ASP A 122 13.86 -10.49 10.88
N ASN A 123 12.76 -9.76 10.81
CA ASN A 123 12.33 -8.76 11.80
C ASN A 123 13.34 -7.62 12.03
N SER A 124 14.24 -7.37 11.06
CA SER A 124 15.15 -6.21 11.13
C SER A 124 14.41 -4.88 11.02
N PHE A 125 13.22 -4.89 10.41
CA PHE A 125 12.22 -3.83 10.49
C PHE A 125 11.06 -4.31 11.36
N GLY A 126 10.95 -3.79 12.56
CA GLY A 126 9.92 -4.15 13.53
C GLY A 126 9.20 -2.92 14.07
N THR A 127 8.59 -3.08 15.25
CA THR A 127 7.75 -2.05 15.86
C THR A 127 8.48 -0.73 16.09
N HIS A 128 9.73 -0.76 16.60
CA HIS A 128 10.48 0.45 16.88
C HIS A 128 10.88 1.18 15.59
N GLU A 129 11.33 0.46 14.58
CA GLU A 129 11.66 1.02 13.28
C GLU A 129 10.43 1.64 12.61
N PHE A 130 9.26 0.99 12.75
CA PHE A 130 8.01 1.57 12.25
C PHE A 130 7.60 2.85 12.98
N MET A 131 7.72 2.88 14.30
CA MET A 131 7.41 4.07 15.10
C MET A 131 8.35 5.24 14.76
N GLU A 132 9.65 4.96 14.64
CA GLU A 132 10.65 5.95 14.24
C GLU A 132 10.39 6.51 12.84
N LEU A 133 10.04 5.64 11.88
CA LEU A 133 9.63 6.07 10.55
C LEU A 133 8.47 7.07 10.61
N CYS A 134 7.42 6.75 11.36
CA CYS A 134 6.25 7.63 11.50
C CYS A 134 6.61 8.97 12.16
N GLU A 135 7.50 8.96 13.15
CA GLU A 135 8.00 10.18 13.78
C GLU A 135 8.77 11.05 12.78
N GLN A 136 9.69 10.46 12.00
CA GLN A 136 10.45 11.20 10.98
C GLN A 136 9.57 11.71 9.83
N LEU A 137 8.51 11.00 9.48
CA LEU A 137 7.51 11.41 8.49
C LEU A 137 6.49 12.40 9.05
N GLU A 138 6.47 12.63 10.37
CA GLU A 138 5.49 13.46 11.08
C GLU A 138 4.04 12.99 10.85
N CYS A 139 3.83 11.68 10.74
CA CYS A 139 2.53 11.07 10.55
C CYS A 139 2.08 10.27 11.77
N LYS A 140 0.78 10.02 11.86
CA LYS A 140 0.22 9.13 12.89
C LYS A 140 0.52 7.68 12.57
N THR A 141 0.64 6.86 13.61
CA THR A 141 0.74 5.41 13.50
C THR A 141 -0.63 4.76 13.52
N TYR A 142 -0.80 3.72 12.70
CA TYR A 142 -1.92 2.80 12.76
C TYR A 142 -1.34 1.37 12.80
N ILE A 143 -1.39 0.75 13.97
CA ILE A 143 -0.86 -0.61 14.16
C ILE A 143 -2.01 -1.61 14.13
N ASN A 144 -1.88 -2.64 13.29
CA ASN A 144 -2.78 -3.79 13.32
C ASN A 144 -2.26 -4.81 14.32
N GLY A 145 -3.14 -5.22 15.23
CA GLY A 145 -2.86 -6.29 16.17
C GLY A 145 -3.07 -7.68 15.56
N ASN A 146 -2.42 -8.67 16.16
CA ASN A 146 -2.60 -10.08 15.82
C ASN A 146 -3.88 -10.60 16.48
N VAL A 147 -4.91 -10.86 15.67
CA VAL A 147 -6.18 -11.44 16.10
C VAL A 147 -6.37 -12.89 15.63
N GLY A 148 -5.41 -13.41 14.88
CA GLY A 148 -5.40 -14.77 14.36
C GLY A 148 -4.70 -15.77 15.30
N SER A 149 -3.40 -15.62 15.48
CA SER A 149 -2.56 -16.53 16.29
C SER A 149 -2.12 -15.95 17.64
N GLY A 150 -2.28 -14.64 17.83
CA GLY A 150 -1.92 -13.96 19.07
C GLY A 150 -2.92 -14.19 20.21
N THR A 151 -2.52 -13.81 21.41
CA THR A 151 -3.39 -13.84 22.61
C THR A 151 -3.91 -12.44 22.95
N VAL A 152 -4.98 -12.35 23.71
CA VAL A 152 -5.52 -11.07 24.22
C VAL A 152 -4.49 -10.33 25.08
N ARG A 153 -3.58 -11.05 25.71
CA ARG A 153 -2.49 -10.47 26.52
C ARG A 153 -1.41 -9.81 25.68
N GLU A 154 -1.15 -10.35 24.52
CA GLU A 154 -0.17 -9.82 23.57
C GLU A 154 -0.64 -8.53 22.91
#